data_14cbff18c26c828879f365454bcf5212
#
_entry.id   14cbff18c26c828879f365454bcf5212
#
_cell.length_a   1.000
_cell.length_b   1.000
_cell.length_c   1.000
_cell.angle_alpha   90.00
_cell.angle_beta   90.00
_cell.angle_gamma   90.00
#
_symmetry.space_group_name_H-M   'P 1'
#
loop_
_entity.id
_entity.type
_entity.pdbx_description
1 polymer ?
#
loop_
_entity_poly.entity_id
_entity_poly.type
_entity_poly.pdbx_seq_one_letter_code
_entity_poly.pdbx_strand_id
1 'polypeptide(L)'
;MIRITNLQLPLDHDEQALNQAILARLSIQTADLLDFVVHRRGYDARKKSKIVLIYTLDVTTNQDEHLLVRFADDQLIKTSPDMSYKFVAQAPAVVEERPIVIGFGPCGLLVGLVLAQMGYKPIILERGAAVRQRTKDTFGFWRQKVLNTESNVQFGEGGAGTFSDGKLYSQVKDPNHYSRKVLNEFVEAGEHPVSFSNAWK
;
A
#
# COMPACT_ATOMS: atom_id res chain seq x y z
N MET A 1 17.35 -9.37 4.86
CA MET A 1 16.33 -9.60 3.82
C MET A 1 16.90 -9.43 2.42
N ILE A 2 16.52 -10.31 1.51
CA ILE A 2 16.97 -10.35 0.12
C ILE A 2 15.78 -10.07 -0.78
N ARG A 3 15.91 -9.19 -1.74
CA ARG A 3 14.91 -8.96 -2.79
C ARG A 3 15.21 -9.80 -4.02
N ILE A 4 14.26 -10.65 -4.40
CA ILE A 4 14.27 -11.40 -5.66
C ILE A 4 13.30 -10.71 -6.61
N THR A 5 13.78 -10.33 -7.79
CA THR A 5 12.93 -9.74 -8.83
C THR A 5 12.77 -10.69 -10.01
N ASN A 6 11.70 -10.51 -10.79
CA ASN A 6 11.43 -11.28 -12.01
C ASN A 6 11.31 -12.80 -11.79
N LEU A 7 10.82 -13.24 -10.63
CA LEU A 7 10.48 -14.65 -10.41
C LEU A 7 9.19 -14.95 -11.17
N GLN A 8 9.23 -15.92 -12.09
CA GLN A 8 8.12 -16.22 -12.99
C GLN A 8 7.43 -17.52 -12.60
N LEU A 9 6.09 -17.49 -12.56
CA LEU A 9 5.26 -18.66 -12.32
C LEU A 9 4.09 -18.71 -13.33
N PRO A 10 3.54 -19.89 -13.65
CA PRO A 10 2.31 -20.02 -14.42
C PRO A 10 1.14 -19.31 -13.75
N LEU A 11 0.09 -18.96 -14.51
CA LEU A 11 -1.11 -18.30 -13.95
C LEU A 11 -1.85 -19.16 -12.93
N ASP A 12 -1.83 -20.46 -13.13
CA ASP A 12 -2.55 -21.50 -12.40
C ASP A 12 -1.69 -22.22 -11.35
N HIS A 13 -0.57 -21.60 -10.94
CA HIS A 13 0.29 -22.18 -9.91
C HIS A 13 -0.44 -22.31 -8.56
N ASP A 14 -0.09 -23.31 -7.79
CA ASP A 14 -0.56 -23.51 -6.43
C ASP A 14 0.14 -22.58 -5.40
N GLU A 15 -0.34 -22.59 -4.17
CA GLU A 15 0.23 -21.77 -3.09
C GLU A 15 1.68 -22.17 -2.74
N GLN A 16 2.07 -23.41 -2.95
CA GLN A 16 3.41 -23.92 -2.62
C GLN A 16 4.44 -23.57 -3.69
N ALA A 17 4.01 -23.22 -4.89
CA ALA A 17 4.89 -22.97 -6.02
C ALA A 17 5.82 -21.76 -5.76
N LEU A 18 5.37 -20.72 -5.05
CA LEU A 18 6.22 -19.60 -4.67
C LEU A 18 7.36 -20.04 -3.76
N ASN A 19 7.06 -20.87 -2.75
CA ASN A 19 8.05 -21.40 -1.83
C ASN A 19 9.10 -22.23 -2.61
N GLN A 20 8.65 -23.17 -3.43
CA GLN A 20 9.54 -23.99 -4.25
C GLN A 20 10.40 -23.16 -5.21
N ALA A 21 9.81 -22.14 -5.83
CA ALA A 21 10.54 -21.26 -6.74
C ALA A 21 11.61 -20.42 -6.02
N ILE A 22 11.35 -19.95 -4.79
CA ILE A 22 12.35 -19.27 -3.95
C ILE A 22 13.49 -20.21 -3.63
N LEU A 23 13.19 -21.43 -3.13
CA LEU A 23 14.20 -22.43 -2.78
C LEU A 23 15.09 -22.78 -3.98
N ALA A 24 14.47 -23.00 -5.15
CA ALA A 24 15.19 -23.29 -6.40
C ALA A 24 16.02 -22.09 -6.85
N ARG A 25 15.47 -20.85 -6.77
CA ARG A 25 16.14 -19.63 -7.22
C ARG A 25 17.38 -19.29 -6.38
N LEU A 26 17.29 -19.51 -5.08
CA LEU A 26 18.40 -19.26 -4.15
C LEU A 26 19.29 -20.50 -3.96
N SER A 27 18.87 -21.66 -4.47
CA SER A 27 19.53 -22.95 -4.25
C SER A 27 19.76 -23.24 -2.75
N ILE A 28 18.69 -23.12 -1.96
CA ILE A 28 18.66 -23.35 -0.51
C ILE A 28 17.68 -24.45 -0.15
N GLN A 29 17.76 -24.97 1.07
CA GLN A 29 16.81 -25.94 1.60
C GLN A 29 15.63 -25.25 2.29
N THR A 30 14.53 -25.98 2.50
CA THR A 30 13.33 -25.48 3.16
C THR A 30 13.64 -24.93 4.58
N ALA A 31 14.56 -25.57 5.31
CA ALA A 31 14.96 -25.13 6.63
C ALA A 31 15.70 -23.77 6.67
N ASP A 32 16.22 -23.34 5.52
CA ASP A 32 16.95 -22.07 5.41
C ASP A 32 16.02 -20.90 5.14
N LEU A 33 14.82 -21.13 4.60
CA LEU A 33 13.82 -20.12 4.33
C LEU A 33 13.00 -19.86 5.58
N LEU A 34 13.13 -18.67 6.16
CA LEU A 34 12.41 -18.27 7.37
C LEU A 34 11.04 -17.64 7.05
N ASP A 35 11.03 -16.71 6.08
CA ASP A 35 9.81 -16.00 5.70
C ASP A 35 9.98 -15.35 4.31
N PHE A 36 8.87 -15.00 3.67
CA PHE A 36 8.88 -14.14 2.49
C PHE A 36 7.60 -13.30 2.36
N VAL A 37 7.76 -12.14 1.77
CA VAL A 37 6.65 -11.21 1.49
C VAL A 37 6.59 -10.92 -0.01
N VAL A 38 5.40 -10.99 -0.59
CA VAL A 38 5.18 -10.55 -1.96
C VAL A 38 5.19 -9.03 -2.00
N HIS A 39 6.29 -8.46 -2.49
CA HIS A 39 6.41 -7.03 -2.66
C HIS A 39 5.59 -6.53 -3.86
N ARG A 40 5.63 -7.28 -4.97
CA ARG A 40 4.90 -6.95 -6.21
C ARG A 40 4.54 -8.21 -6.97
N ARG A 41 3.35 -8.20 -7.56
CA ARG A 41 2.89 -9.22 -8.52
C ARG A 41 2.41 -8.51 -9.79
N GLY A 42 2.88 -8.95 -10.93
CA GLY A 42 2.45 -8.47 -12.24
C GLY A 42 2.23 -9.60 -13.22
N TYR A 43 1.85 -9.26 -14.44
CA TYR A 43 1.65 -10.21 -15.52
C TYR A 43 2.65 -9.93 -16.64
N ASP A 44 3.21 -10.97 -17.24
CA ASP A 44 3.82 -10.90 -18.56
C ASP A 44 2.89 -11.54 -19.59
N ALA A 45 2.17 -10.71 -20.33
CA ALA A 45 1.22 -11.10 -21.36
C ALA A 45 1.72 -10.78 -22.79
N ARG A 46 3.01 -10.50 -22.97
CA ARG A 46 3.60 -10.20 -24.30
C ARG A 46 3.40 -11.34 -25.30
N LYS A 47 3.35 -12.58 -24.82
CA LYS A 47 3.04 -13.75 -25.62
C LYS A 47 1.70 -14.33 -25.16
N LYS A 48 0.66 -14.25 -26.01
CA LYS A 48 -0.70 -14.75 -25.69
C LYS A 48 -0.71 -16.24 -25.31
N SER A 49 0.16 -17.05 -25.90
CA SER A 49 0.28 -18.48 -25.62
C SER A 49 1.03 -18.82 -24.33
N LYS A 50 1.66 -17.84 -23.67
CA LYS A 50 2.45 -18.04 -22.45
C LYS A 50 2.35 -16.79 -21.57
N ILE A 51 1.21 -16.62 -20.93
CA ILE A 51 1.03 -15.58 -19.91
C ILE A 51 1.57 -16.14 -18.59
N VAL A 52 2.42 -15.38 -17.93
CA VAL A 52 3.00 -15.76 -16.63
C VAL A 52 2.82 -14.65 -15.61
N LEU A 53 2.77 -15.05 -14.36
CA LEU A 53 2.89 -14.12 -13.23
C LEU A 53 4.36 -13.81 -12.98
N ILE A 54 4.66 -12.54 -12.73
CA ILE A 54 5.99 -12.06 -12.37
C ILE A 54 5.93 -11.53 -10.96
N TYR A 55 6.79 -12.08 -10.11
CA TYR A 55 6.89 -11.71 -8.70
C TYR A 55 8.17 -10.93 -8.42
N THR A 56 8.04 -9.95 -7.53
CA THR A 56 9.13 -9.39 -6.74
C THR A 56 8.86 -9.77 -5.29
N LEU A 57 9.80 -10.43 -4.66
CA LEU A 57 9.68 -10.97 -3.31
C LEU A 57 10.77 -10.40 -2.42
N ASP A 58 10.42 -10.10 -1.18
CA ASP A 58 11.38 -9.86 -0.11
C ASP A 58 11.45 -11.14 0.75
N VAL A 59 12.63 -11.74 0.80
CA VAL A 59 12.86 -13.05 1.40
C VAL A 59 13.81 -12.92 2.58
N THR A 60 13.48 -13.59 3.69
CA THR A 60 14.32 -13.70 4.86
C THR A 60 14.83 -15.14 5.00
N THR A 61 16.14 -15.30 5.09
CA THR A 61 16.78 -16.59 5.29
C THR A 61 17.73 -16.55 6.50
N ASN A 62 18.15 -17.72 6.97
CA ASN A 62 19.17 -17.81 8.01
C ASN A 62 20.60 -17.48 7.49
N GLN A 63 20.78 -17.23 6.19
CA GLN A 63 22.06 -17.00 5.54
C GLN A 63 22.04 -15.85 4.52
N ASP A 64 21.27 -14.80 4.78
CA ASP A 64 21.08 -13.65 3.87
C ASP A 64 22.40 -13.05 3.38
N GLU A 65 23.37 -12.82 4.28
CA GLU A 65 24.67 -12.23 3.92
C GLU A 65 25.46 -13.13 2.97
N HIS A 66 25.51 -14.43 3.24
CA HIS A 66 26.19 -15.40 2.39
C HIS A 66 25.57 -15.45 0.99
N LEU A 67 24.24 -15.44 0.91
CA LEU A 67 23.52 -15.44 -0.36
C LEU A 67 23.76 -14.15 -1.16
N LEU A 68 23.80 -12.99 -0.51
CA LEU A 68 24.11 -11.73 -1.18
C LEU A 68 25.52 -11.71 -1.77
N VAL A 69 26.48 -12.29 -1.09
CA VAL A 69 27.86 -12.47 -1.62
C VAL A 69 27.85 -13.46 -2.79
N ARG A 70 27.17 -14.60 -2.63
CA ARG A 70 27.10 -15.64 -3.67
C ARG A 70 26.44 -15.16 -4.95
N PHE A 71 25.45 -14.29 -4.85
CA PHE A 71 24.71 -13.73 -5.98
C PHE A 71 25.08 -12.28 -6.30
N ALA A 72 26.29 -11.82 -5.93
CA ALA A 72 26.72 -10.43 -6.12
C ALA A 72 26.61 -9.93 -7.58
N ASP A 73 26.84 -10.83 -8.55
CA ASP A 73 26.75 -10.52 -9.99
C ASP A 73 25.33 -10.63 -10.54
N ASP A 74 24.37 -11.14 -9.76
CA ASP A 74 22.99 -11.31 -10.20
C ASP A 74 22.17 -10.05 -9.97
N GLN A 75 21.84 -9.35 -11.06
CA GLN A 75 21.07 -8.11 -11.01
C GLN A 75 19.63 -8.28 -10.49
N LEU A 76 19.13 -9.51 -10.42
CA LEU A 76 17.76 -9.83 -9.97
C LEU A 76 17.71 -10.21 -8.47
N ILE A 77 18.86 -10.34 -7.82
CA ILE A 77 18.97 -10.64 -6.38
C ILE A 77 19.79 -9.53 -5.72
N LYS A 78 19.16 -8.81 -4.80
CA LYS A 78 19.80 -7.65 -4.13
C LYS A 78 19.35 -7.57 -2.67
N THR A 79 20.02 -6.76 -1.89
CA THR A 79 19.52 -6.37 -0.56
C THR A 79 18.13 -5.73 -0.71
N SER A 80 17.19 -6.17 0.11
CA SER A 80 15.86 -5.54 0.18
C SER A 80 16.01 -4.13 0.76
N PRO A 81 15.46 -3.08 0.10
CA PRO A 81 15.50 -1.72 0.64
C PRO A 81 14.66 -1.62 1.91
N ASP A 82 15.10 -0.79 2.85
CA ASP A 82 14.26 -0.38 3.97
C ASP A 82 13.12 0.51 3.47
N MET A 83 11.90 -0.03 3.53
CA MET A 83 10.67 0.67 3.11
C MET A 83 9.81 1.05 4.31
N SER A 84 10.35 0.98 5.52
CA SER A 84 9.64 1.38 6.72
C SER A 84 9.37 2.89 6.70
N TYR A 85 8.15 3.27 7.10
CA TYR A 85 7.84 4.67 7.25
C TYR A 85 8.56 5.24 8.48
N LYS A 86 9.27 6.34 8.29
CA LYS A 86 10.02 7.01 9.38
C LYS A 86 9.29 8.29 9.75
N PHE A 87 8.77 8.33 10.98
CA PHE A 87 8.15 9.53 11.50
C PHE A 87 9.17 10.65 11.65
N VAL A 88 8.81 11.84 11.19
CA VAL A 88 9.70 13.01 11.20
C VAL A 88 9.84 13.65 12.58
N ALA A 89 8.89 13.38 13.48
CA ALA A 89 8.87 13.91 14.84
C ALA A 89 8.07 13.00 15.77
N GLN A 90 8.18 13.24 17.07
CA GLN A 90 7.32 12.72 18.12
C GLN A 90 6.76 13.89 18.91
N ALA A 91 5.53 13.78 19.36
CA ALA A 91 4.94 14.82 20.19
C ALA A 91 5.66 14.90 21.56
N PRO A 92 5.77 16.09 22.13
CA PRO A 92 6.25 16.26 23.49
C PRO A 92 5.30 15.54 24.47
N ALA A 93 5.79 15.24 25.68
CA ALA A 93 4.99 14.57 26.71
C ALA A 93 3.69 15.32 27.04
N VAL A 94 3.72 16.65 26.96
CA VAL A 94 2.55 17.53 27.10
C VAL A 94 2.39 18.30 25.78
N VAL A 95 1.27 18.10 25.12
CA VAL A 95 0.87 18.86 23.92
C VAL A 95 -0.02 20.02 24.38
N GLU A 96 0.55 21.19 24.53
CA GLU A 96 -0.17 22.38 24.95
C GLU A 96 -1.14 22.87 23.87
N GLU A 97 -0.66 22.92 22.61
CA GLU A 97 -1.47 23.32 21.46
C GLU A 97 -1.63 22.15 20.49
N ARG A 98 -2.88 21.79 20.24
CA ARG A 98 -3.22 20.71 19.32
C ARG A 98 -3.17 21.20 17.87
N PRO A 99 -2.50 20.49 16.94
CA PRO A 99 -2.53 20.83 15.53
C PRO A 99 -3.96 20.83 14.98
N ILE A 100 -4.28 21.83 14.15
CA ILE A 100 -5.57 21.92 13.46
C ILE A 100 -5.36 21.49 12.00
N VAL A 101 -6.16 20.53 11.56
CA VAL A 101 -6.22 20.05 10.16
C VAL A 101 -7.53 20.53 9.55
N ILE A 102 -7.46 21.30 8.48
CA ILE A 102 -8.64 21.86 7.81
C ILE A 102 -8.96 21.00 6.59
N GLY A 103 -10.14 20.39 6.61
CA GLY A 103 -10.64 19.44 5.62
C GLY A 103 -10.35 17.99 5.98
N PHE A 104 -11.33 17.10 5.69
CA PHE A 104 -11.25 15.66 5.92
C PHE A 104 -11.37 14.87 4.62
N GLY A 105 -10.76 15.39 3.56
CA GLY A 105 -10.47 14.61 2.34
C GLY A 105 -9.26 13.70 2.52
N PRO A 106 -8.80 13.00 1.47
CA PRO A 106 -7.68 12.04 1.58
C PRO A 106 -6.43 12.62 2.23
N CYS A 107 -6.07 13.86 1.92
CA CYS A 107 -4.92 14.53 2.52
C CYS A 107 -5.12 14.76 4.03
N GLY A 108 -6.23 15.39 4.43
CA GLY A 108 -6.51 15.71 5.83
C GLY A 108 -6.67 14.46 6.68
N LEU A 109 -7.26 13.39 6.13
CA LEU A 109 -7.37 12.09 6.78
C LEU A 109 -5.99 11.51 7.10
N LEU A 110 -5.09 11.45 6.12
CA LEU A 110 -3.75 10.89 6.31
C LEU A 110 -2.87 11.80 7.18
N VAL A 111 -2.98 13.13 7.07
CA VAL A 111 -2.29 14.07 7.97
C VAL A 111 -2.76 13.87 9.41
N GLY A 112 -4.07 13.76 9.62
CA GLY A 112 -4.64 13.49 10.94
C GLY A 112 -4.14 12.18 11.54
N LEU A 113 -4.13 11.10 10.72
CA LEU A 113 -3.62 9.79 11.12
C LEU A 113 -2.14 9.85 11.54
N VAL A 114 -1.27 10.42 10.68
CA VAL A 114 0.17 10.50 10.96
C VAL A 114 0.44 11.37 12.19
N LEU A 115 -0.23 12.50 12.34
CA LEU A 115 -0.12 13.33 13.56
C LEU A 115 -0.57 12.57 14.81
N ALA A 116 -1.66 11.81 14.73
CA ALA A 116 -2.13 10.99 15.85
C ALA A 116 -1.13 9.89 16.22
N GLN A 117 -0.55 9.22 15.24
CA GLN A 117 0.49 8.20 15.44
C GLN A 117 1.77 8.79 16.05
N MET A 118 2.09 10.04 15.74
CA MET A 118 3.17 10.79 16.39
C MET A 118 2.81 11.32 17.79
N GLY A 119 1.56 11.16 18.26
CA GLY A 119 1.09 11.56 19.59
C GLY A 119 0.53 13.00 19.68
N TYR A 120 0.39 13.73 18.59
CA TYR A 120 -0.03 15.14 18.62
C TYR A 120 -1.52 15.39 18.89
N LYS A 121 -2.39 14.39 18.84
CA LYS A 121 -3.84 14.51 19.08
C LYS A 121 -4.51 15.61 18.23
N PRO A 122 -4.42 15.57 16.88
CA PRO A 122 -4.90 16.64 16.02
C PRO A 122 -6.40 16.90 16.18
N ILE A 123 -6.82 18.14 15.86
CA ILE A 123 -8.23 18.51 15.68
C ILE A 123 -8.46 18.61 14.18
N ILE A 124 -9.45 17.85 13.66
CA ILE A 124 -9.78 17.88 12.25
C ILE A 124 -11.11 18.62 12.08
N LEU A 125 -11.12 19.62 11.22
CA LEU A 125 -12.31 20.42 10.91
C LEU A 125 -12.75 20.06 9.48
N GLU A 126 -13.98 19.55 9.35
CA GLU A 126 -14.61 19.27 8.05
C GLU A 126 -15.87 20.12 7.92
N ARG A 127 -16.00 20.84 6.80
CA ARG A 127 -17.13 21.70 6.52
C ARG A 127 -18.35 20.94 6.06
N GLY A 128 -18.12 19.89 5.27
CA GLY A 128 -19.21 19.09 4.68
C GLY A 128 -19.76 18.05 5.64
N ALA A 129 -20.78 17.35 5.15
CA ALA A 129 -21.49 16.35 5.95
C ALA A 129 -20.67 15.05 6.14
N ALA A 130 -21.00 14.30 7.20
CA ALA A 130 -20.54 12.94 7.41
C ALA A 130 -20.98 12.01 6.27
N VAL A 131 -20.22 10.93 6.01
CA VAL A 131 -20.39 10.02 4.87
C VAL A 131 -21.83 9.59 4.63
N ARG A 132 -22.58 9.22 5.66
CA ARG A 132 -23.97 8.76 5.52
C ARG A 132 -24.90 9.85 4.97
N GLN A 133 -24.78 11.07 5.45
CA GLN A 133 -25.59 12.20 4.96
C GLN A 133 -25.11 12.61 3.58
N ARG A 134 -23.80 12.71 3.38
CA ARG A 134 -23.18 13.02 2.11
C ARG A 134 -23.60 12.06 0.98
N THR A 135 -23.71 10.77 1.30
CA THR A 135 -24.24 9.78 0.35
C THR A 135 -25.68 10.11 -0.09
N LYS A 136 -26.55 10.47 0.87
CA LYS A 136 -27.93 10.88 0.55
C LYS A 136 -27.96 12.14 -0.33
N ASP A 137 -27.16 13.13 -0.01
CA ASP A 137 -27.09 14.40 -0.75
C ASP A 137 -26.57 14.17 -2.17
N THR A 138 -25.54 13.33 -2.33
CA THR A 138 -24.96 12.97 -3.63
C THR A 138 -25.96 12.21 -4.51
N PHE A 139 -26.61 11.17 -3.97
CA PHE A 139 -27.65 10.44 -4.71
C PHE A 139 -28.90 11.28 -4.96
N GLY A 140 -29.25 12.20 -4.05
CA GLY A 140 -30.32 13.19 -4.23
C GLY A 140 -30.01 14.09 -5.43
N PHE A 141 -28.77 14.59 -5.53
CA PHE A 141 -28.34 15.37 -6.69
C PHE A 141 -28.47 14.59 -8.01
N TRP A 142 -27.97 13.35 -8.06
CA TRP A 142 -28.02 12.54 -9.28
C TRP A 142 -29.44 12.18 -9.72
N ARG A 143 -30.37 11.97 -8.78
CA ARG A 143 -31.71 11.53 -9.07
C ARG A 143 -32.70 12.70 -9.22
N GLN A 144 -32.52 13.73 -8.41
CA GLN A 144 -33.49 14.84 -8.27
C GLN A 144 -32.94 16.18 -8.74
N LYS A 145 -31.65 16.24 -9.11
CA LYS A 145 -30.93 17.47 -9.52
C LYS A 145 -30.88 18.56 -8.42
N VAL A 146 -30.99 18.19 -7.17
CA VAL A 146 -30.88 19.09 -6.03
C VAL A 146 -29.45 19.07 -5.50
N LEU A 147 -28.67 20.12 -5.81
CA LEU A 147 -27.29 20.26 -5.36
C LEU A 147 -27.23 20.87 -3.96
N ASN A 148 -26.60 20.13 -3.03
CA ASN A 148 -26.11 20.72 -1.77
C ASN A 148 -24.66 21.18 -1.99
N THR A 149 -24.40 22.50 -1.92
CA THR A 149 -23.09 23.08 -2.19
C THR A 149 -22.05 22.73 -1.14
N GLU A 150 -22.48 22.37 0.08
CA GLU A 150 -21.60 22.01 1.19
C GLU A 150 -21.44 20.49 1.37
N SER A 151 -22.26 19.68 0.68
CA SER A 151 -22.26 18.22 0.81
C SER A 151 -22.59 17.56 -0.52
N ASN A 152 -21.59 17.05 -1.21
CA ASN A 152 -21.73 16.45 -2.55
C ASN A 152 -20.52 15.52 -2.85
N VAL A 153 -20.31 15.15 -4.13
CA VAL A 153 -19.18 14.30 -4.54
C VAL A 153 -17.82 14.88 -4.17
N GLN A 154 -17.65 16.20 -4.17
CA GLN A 154 -16.37 16.85 -3.89
C GLN A 154 -16.17 17.17 -2.41
N PHE A 155 -17.25 17.64 -1.74
CA PHE A 155 -17.18 18.20 -0.40
C PHE A 155 -17.84 17.30 0.63
N GLY A 156 -17.15 17.15 1.77
CA GLY A 156 -17.56 16.33 2.90
C GLY A 156 -16.54 15.27 3.26
N GLU A 157 -16.83 14.53 4.31
CA GLU A 157 -15.99 13.49 4.90
C GLU A 157 -15.48 12.49 3.85
N GLY A 158 -14.16 12.27 3.81
CA GLY A 158 -13.51 11.35 2.86
C GLY A 158 -13.20 11.96 1.48
N GLY A 159 -13.66 13.20 1.18
CA GLY A 159 -13.43 13.85 -0.11
C GLY A 159 -14.01 13.07 -1.30
N ALA A 160 -13.55 13.34 -2.51
CA ALA A 160 -14.05 12.69 -3.73
C ALA A 160 -13.76 11.18 -3.78
N GLY A 161 -12.75 10.70 -3.03
CA GLY A 161 -12.39 9.29 -2.95
C GLY A 161 -13.48 8.38 -2.38
N THR A 162 -14.37 8.91 -1.55
CA THR A 162 -15.51 8.17 -0.96
C THR A 162 -16.42 7.53 -2.01
N PHE A 163 -16.54 8.13 -3.19
CA PHE A 163 -17.39 7.64 -4.29
C PHE A 163 -16.60 6.98 -5.43
N SER A 164 -15.31 6.66 -5.19
CA SER A 164 -14.51 5.88 -6.15
C SER A 164 -14.92 4.40 -6.12
N ASP A 165 -14.52 3.66 -7.16
CA ASP A 165 -14.68 2.21 -7.23
C ASP A 165 -13.55 1.45 -6.52
N GLY A 166 -12.77 2.12 -5.66
CA GLY A 166 -11.66 1.55 -4.90
C GLY A 166 -10.35 1.40 -5.68
N LYS A 167 -10.29 1.84 -6.93
CA LYS A 167 -9.04 1.83 -7.69
C LYS A 167 -8.10 2.93 -7.19
N LEU A 168 -7.01 2.53 -6.58
CA LEU A 168 -5.93 3.42 -6.20
C LEU A 168 -4.82 3.34 -7.25
N TYR A 169 -4.70 4.40 -8.04
CA TYR A 169 -3.65 4.51 -9.04
C TYR A 169 -2.98 5.89 -8.95
N SER A 170 -1.67 5.90 -8.89
CA SER A 170 -0.88 7.12 -8.92
C SER A 170 0.31 6.95 -9.86
N GLN A 171 0.57 7.96 -10.68
CA GLN A 171 1.78 8.04 -11.51
C GLN A 171 2.93 8.76 -10.79
N VAL A 172 2.75 9.10 -9.53
CA VAL A 172 3.77 9.78 -8.72
C VAL A 172 4.91 8.82 -8.44
N LYS A 173 6.14 9.26 -8.72
CA LYS A 173 7.33 8.55 -8.28
C LYS A 173 7.42 8.66 -6.77
N ASP A 174 7.52 7.52 -6.08
CA ASP A 174 7.54 7.42 -4.62
C ASP A 174 8.84 6.76 -4.14
N PRO A 175 9.97 7.48 -4.20
CA PRO A 175 11.26 6.94 -3.80
C PRO A 175 11.36 6.63 -2.31
N ASN A 176 10.48 7.22 -1.49
CA ASN A 176 10.44 7.04 -0.05
C ASN A 176 9.39 6.01 0.40
N HIS A 177 8.70 5.38 -0.53
CA HIS A 177 7.69 4.35 -0.26
C HIS A 177 6.51 4.82 0.63
N TYR A 178 6.13 6.10 0.57
CA TYR A 178 5.02 6.65 1.36
C TYR A 178 3.67 6.04 1.02
N SER A 179 3.46 5.72 -0.26
CA SER A 179 2.25 5.01 -0.71
C SER A 179 2.11 3.64 -0.03
N ARG A 180 3.23 2.96 0.26
CA ARG A 180 3.20 1.69 1.00
C ARG A 180 2.68 1.87 2.43
N LYS A 181 3.08 2.94 3.12
CA LYS A 181 2.53 3.29 4.44
C LYS A 181 1.02 3.43 4.36
N VAL A 182 0.51 4.18 3.37
CA VAL A 182 -0.94 4.39 3.17
C VAL A 182 -1.68 3.07 2.94
N LEU A 183 -1.15 2.21 2.07
CA LEU A 183 -1.77 0.92 1.77
C LEU A 183 -1.77 -0.03 2.97
N ASN A 184 -0.69 -0.05 3.75
CA ASN A 184 -0.63 -0.84 4.98
C ASN A 184 -1.68 -0.38 5.99
N GLU A 185 -1.87 0.94 6.17
CA GLU A 185 -2.92 1.49 7.05
C GLU A 185 -4.32 1.04 6.62
N PHE A 186 -4.61 0.99 5.31
CA PHE A 186 -5.89 0.48 4.83
C PHE A 186 -6.07 -1.01 5.12
N VAL A 187 -5.03 -1.82 4.96
CA VAL A 187 -5.06 -3.25 5.31
C VAL A 187 -5.26 -3.46 6.81
N GLU A 188 -4.55 -2.71 7.64
CA GLU A 188 -4.70 -2.74 9.10
C GLU A 188 -6.09 -2.31 9.55
N ALA A 189 -6.71 -1.37 8.80
CA ALA A 189 -8.10 -0.95 9.02
C ALA A 189 -9.16 -1.93 8.50
N GLY A 190 -8.75 -3.07 7.91
CA GLY A 190 -9.63 -4.15 7.47
C GLY A 190 -9.85 -4.24 5.96
N GLU A 191 -9.12 -3.49 5.14
CA GLU A 191 -9.19 -3.64 3.69
C GLU A 191 -8.45 -4.91 3.24
N HIS A 192 -8.95 -5.55 2.18
CA HIS A 192 -8.37 -6.81 1.72
C HIS A 192 -7.06 -6.56 0.94
N PRO A 193 -5.92 -7.21 1.28
CA PRO A 193 -4.62 -6.97 0.64
C PRO A 193 -4.62 -7.13 -0.89
N VAL A 194 -5.47 -8.00 -1.43
CA VAL A 194 -5.59 -8.23 -2.88
C VAL A 194 -6.12 -7.00 -3.62
N SER A 195 -6.90 -6.14 -2.97
CA SER A 195 -7.40 -4.88 -3.55
C SER A 195 -6.27 -3.97 -4.02
N PHE A 196 -5.08 -4.09 -3.44
CA PHE A 196 -3.91 -3.28 -3.74
C PHE A 196 -2.87 -3.96 -4.62
N SER A 197 -3.03 -5.24 -4.94
CA SER A 197 -2.06 -5.99 -5.75
C SER A 197 -1.84 -5.40 -7.16
N ASN A 198 -2.79 -4.59 -7.65
CA ASN A 198 -2.73 -3.89 -8.92
C ASN A 198 -2.31 -2.40 -8.80
N ALA A 199 -2.15 -1.86 -7.60
CA ALA A 199 -1.77 -0.47 -7.37
C ALA A 199 -0.29 -0.18 -7.68
N TRP A 200 0.50 -1.22 -7.94
CA TRP A 200 1.95 -1.16 -8.15
C TRP A 200 2.34 -1.44 -9.62
N LYS A 201 1.56 -0.95 -10.57
CA LYS A 201 1.94 -1.02 -11.99
C LYS A 201 2.79 0.17 -12.39
#